data_53c82717849d61c8ce8669f07e9bb488
#
_entry.id   53c82717849d61c8ce8669f07e9bb488
#
_cell.length_a   1.000
_cell.length_b   1.000
_cell.length_c   1.000
_cell.angle_alpha   90.00
_cell.angle_beta   90.00
_cell.angle_gamma   90.00
#
_symmetry.space_group_name_H-M   'P 1'
#
loop_
_entity.id
_entity.type
_entity.pdbx_description
1 polymer ?
#
loop_
_entity_poly.entity_id
_entity_poly.type
_entity_poly.pdbx_seq_one_letter_code
_entity_poly.pdbx_strand_id
1 'polypeptide(L)'
;MIYLDSTCLVRLYFEDAGYERVRHLAASDSVACAQHGRAEVISAFHRKFRERTISARLYEITLQEFLKETRGGAFSWLPLSERVFERAEFVYPSLPATIFLRAADALHLSTASENGFREIHSNDAKLLSAAPHFGLRGLNVID
;
A
#
# COMPACT_ATOMS: atom_id res chain seq x y z
N MET A 1 -0.21 14.66 -4.59
CA MET A 1 0.33 13.31 -4.33
C MET A 1 -0.64 12.54 -3.44
N ILE A 2 -0.93 11.30 -3.79
CA ILE A 2 -1.81 10.40 -3.03
C ILE A 2 -1.01 9.23 -2.48
N TYR A 3 -1.37 8.74 -1.30
CA TYR A 3 -0.78 7.55 -0.72
C TYR A 3 -1.66 6.33 -1.04
N LEU A 4 -1.08 5.37 -1.75
CA LEU A 4 -1.68 4.07 -2.02
C LEU A 4 -0.87 2.99 -1.30
N ASP A 5 -1.52 2.12 -0.55
CA ASP A 5 -0.83 0.93 -0.01
C ASP A 5 -0.62 -0.14 -1.09
N SER A 6 0.02 -1.23 -0.74
CA SER A 6 0.32 -2.32 -1.68
C SER A 6 -0.94 -2.97 -2.25
N THR A 7 -2.04 -3.03 -1.49
CA THR A 7 -3.31 -3.58 -1.98
C THR A 7 -3.88 -2.76 -3.13
N CYS A 8 -3.71 -1.44 -3.07
CA CYS A 8 -4.08 -0.54 -4.15
C CYS A 8 -3.13 -0.64 -5.33
N LEU A 9 -1.80 -0.67 -5.09
CA LEU A 9 -0.82 -0.76 -6.18
C LEU A 9 -1.01 -2.00 -7.05
N VAL A 10 -1.36 -3.15 -6.46
CA VAL A 10 -1.68 -4.38 -7.21
C VAL A 10 -2.82 -4.14 -8.22
N ARG A 11 -3.79 -3.29 -7.89
CA ARG A 11 -4.93 -2.95 -8.74
C ARG A 11 -4.58 -2.09 -9.97
N LEU A 12 -3.38 -1.55 -10.02
CA LEU A 12 -2.88 -0.92 -11.23
C LEU A 12 -2.57 -1.94 -12.32
N TYR A 13 -2.25 -3.18 -11.92
CA TYR A 13 -1.80 -4.27 -12.80
C TYR A 13 -2.86 -5.34 -13.01
N PHE A 14 -3.78 -5.52 -12.05
CA PHE A 14 -4.84 -6.53 -12.09
C PHE A 14 -6.20 -5.92 -11.84
N GLU A 15 -7.23 -6.53 -12.43
CA GLU A 15 -8.61 -6.06 -12.33
C GLU A 15 -9.34 -6.65 -11.11
N ASP A 16 -8.69 -6.59 -9.96
CA ASP A 16 -9.32 -6.90 -8.68
C ASP A 16 -10.36 -5.82 -8.33
N ALA A 17 -11.36 -6.15 -7.50
CA ALA A 17 -12.43 -5.22 -7.12
C ALA A 17 -11.86 -3.85 -6.70
N GLY A 18 -12.42 -2.76 -7.24
CA GLY A 18 -11.96 -1.39 -6.99
C GLY A 18 -10.84 -0.89 -7.91
N TYR A 19 -10.37 -1.70 -8.87
CA TYR A 19 -9.26 -1.34 -9.75
C TYR A 19 -9.53 -0.07 -10.58
N GLU A 20 -10.75 0.15 -11.03
CA GLU A 20 -11.11 1.33 -11.83
C GLU A 20 -10.89 2.62 -11.03
N ARG A 21 -11.33 2.61 -9.76
CA ARG A 21 -11.15 3.74 -8.86
C ARG A 21 -9.66 4.01 -8.59
N VAL A 22 -8.89 2.94 -8.35
CA VAL A 22 -7.44 3.08 -8.12
C VAL A 22 -6.74 3.65 -9.35
N ARG A 23 -7.05 3.15 -10.54
CA ARG A 23 -6.48 3.66 -11.80
C ARG A 23 -6.86 5.12 -12.04
N HIS A 24 -8.09 5.51 -11.72
CA HIS A 24 -8.54 6.90 -11.81
C HIS A 24 -7.75 7.80 -10.84
N LEU A 25 -7.57 7.37 -9.59
CA LEU A 25 -6.76 8.09 -8.60
C LEU A 25 -5.31 8.27 -9.07
N ALA A 26 -4.69 7.19 -9.53
CA ALA A 26 -3.30 7.21 -10.00
C ALA A 26 -3.11 8.06 -11.26
N ALA A 27 -4.15 8.20 -12.10
CA ALA A 27 -4.13 9.07 -13.25
C ALA A 27 -4.31 10.56 -12.90
N SER A 28 -4.90 10.85 -11.73
CA SER A 28 -5.21 12.22 -11.32
C SER A 28 -4.08 12.92 -10.56
N ASP A 29 -3.16 12.17 -9.95
CA ASP A 29 -2.05 12.73 -9.17
C ASP A 29 -0.90 11.72 -9.08
N SER A 30 0.26 12.18 -8.65
CA SER A 30 1.41 11.33 -8.37
C SER A 30 1.15 10.38 -7.20
N VAL A 31 1.69 9.18 -7.28
CA VAL A 31 1.47 8.11 -6.31
C VAL A 31 2.68 7.92 -5.43
N ALA A 32 2.44 7.85 -4.13
CA ALA A 32 3.44 7.50 -3.12
C ALA A 32 3.05 6.21 -2.38
N CYS A 33 4.05 5.47 -1.94
CA CYS A 33 3.90 4.30 -1.09
C CYS A 33 5.15 4.12 -0.23
N ALA A 34 5.03 3.48 0.91
CA ALA A 34 6.18 3.11 1.72
C ALA A 34 7.09 2.14 0.95
N GLN A 35 8.40 2.23 1.17
CA GLN A 35 9.41 1.48 0.43
C GLN A 35 9.22 -0.04 0.51
N HIS A 36 8.75 -0.59 1.64
CA HIS A 36 8.46 -2.01 1.76
C HIS A 36 7.27 -2.48 0.92
N GLY A 37 6.42 -1.55 0.47
CA GLY A 37 5.34 -1.85 -0.48
C GLY A 37 5.84 -2.45 -1.79
N ARG A 38 7.09 -2.18 -2.17
CA ARG A 38 7.74 -2.81 -3.34
C ARG A 38 7.77 -4.33 -3.21
N ALA A 39 8.18 -4.83 -2.04
CA ALA A 39 8.22 -6.27 -1.77
C ALA A 39 6.81 -6.85 -1.64
N GLU A 40 5.89 -6.12 -1.04
CA GLU A 40 4.50 -6.57 -0.88
C GLU A 40 3.78 -6.73 -2.22
N VAL A 41 3.98 -5.81 -3.16
CA VAL A 41 3.41 -5.91 -4.52
C VAL A 41 3.92 -7.15 -5.24
N ILE A 42 5.24 -7.36 -5.21
CA ILE A 42 5.87 -8.55 -5.82
C ILE A 42 5.34 -9.83 -5.17
N SER A 43 5.22 -9.84 -3.86
CA SER A 43 4.67 -10.97 -3.10
C SER A 43 3.21 -11.26 -3.50
N ALA A 44 2.40 -10.22 -3.71
CA ALA A 44 1.02 -10.37 -4.15
C ALA A 44 0.94 -10.96 -5.59
N PHE A 45 1.81 -10.53 -6.49
CA PHE A 45 1.90 -11.12 -7.85
C PHE A 45 2.29 -12.59 -7.78
N HIS A 46 3.31 -12.93 -6.98
CA HIS A 46 3.74 -14.31 -6.78
C HIS A 46 2.62 -15.16 -6.18
N ARG A 47 1.85 -14.64 -5.24
CA ARG A 47 0.69 -15.33 -4.67
C ARG A 47 -0.35 -15.67 -5.74
N LYS A 48 -0.69 -14.73 -6.62
CA LYS A 48 -1.60 -14.98 -7.74
C LYS A 48 -1.10 -16.10 -8.66
N PHE A 49 0.18 -16.12 -8.96
CA PHE A 49 0.83 -17.19 -9.72
C PHE A 49 0.75 -18.52 -8.99
N ARG A 50 1.13 -18.57 -7.71
CA ARG A 50 1.14 -19.77 -6.88
C ARG A 50 -0.27 -20.35 -6.71
N GLU A 51 -1.27 -19.50 -6.56
CA GLU A 51 -2.69 -19.88 -6.45
C GLU A 51 -3.33 -20.19 -7.83
N ARG A 52 -2.56 -20.10 -8.90
CA ARG A 52 -2.98 -20.37 -10.29
C ARG A 52 -4.12 -19.46 -10.79
N THR A 53 -4.25 -18.26 -10.25
CA THR A 53 -5.20 -17.26 -10.75
C THR A 53 -4.68 -16.52 -11.98
N ILE A 54 -3.37 -16.57 -12.21
CA ILE A 54 -2.70 -16.05 -13.41
C ILE A 54 -1.72 -17.10 -13.95
N SER A 55 -1.43 -17.03 -15.26
CA SER A 55 -0.42 -17.88 -15.88
C SER A 55 1.00 -17.46 -15.49
N ALA A 56 1.96 -18.39 -15.66
CA ALA A 56 3.39 -18.10 -15.49
C ALA A 56 3.85 -16.94 -16.39
N ARG A 57 3.35 -16.89 -17.64
CA ARG A 57 3.67 -15.83 -18.58
C ARG A 57 3.13 -14.46 -18.13
N LEU A 58 1.89 -14.40 -17.68
CA LEU A 58 1.30 -13.16 -17.18
C LEU A 58 2.01 -12.66 -15.92
N TYR A 59 2.35 -13.57 -15.02
CA TYR A 59 3.16 -13.25 -13.83
C TYR A 59 4.50 -12.61 -14.24
N GLU A 60 5.23 -13.22 -15.16
CA GLU A 60 6.53 -12.72 -15.62
C GLU A 60 6.41 -11.34 -16.28
N ILE A 61 5.45 -11.16 -17.20
CA ILE A 61 5.24 -9.89 -17.90
C ILE A 61 4.88 -8.78 -16.91
N THR A 62 3.95 -9.04 -16.01
CA THR A 62 3.47 -8.05 -15.03
C THR A 62 4.57 -7.67 -14.04
N LEU A 63 5.35 -8.66 -13.59
CA LEU A 63 6.49 -8.42 -12.72
C LEU A 63 7.53 -7.51 -13.39
N GLN A 64 7.87 -7.77 -14.64
CA GLN A 64 8.84 -6.95 -15.39
C GLN A 64 8.32 -5.53 -15.61
N GLU A 65 7.04 -5.36 -15.90
CA GLU A 65 6.41 -4.06 -16.02
C GLU A 65 6.49 -3.26 -14.72
N PHE A 66 6.12 -3.86 -13.61
CA PHE A 66 6.22 -3.22 -12.29
C PHE A 66 7.65 -2.81 -11.94
N LEU A 67 8.62 -3.69 -12.18
CA LEU A 67 10.03 -3.40 -11.91
C LEU A 67 10.56 -2.27 -12.79
N LYS A 68 10.16 -2.24 -14.07
CA LYS A 68 10.52 -1.17 -15.01
C LYS A 68 9.95 0.18 -14.55
N GLU A 69 8.68 0.22 -14.19
CA GLU A 69 8.02 1.44 -13.71
C GLU A 69 8.61 1.92 -12.38
N THR A 70 8.92 1.01 -11.46
CA THR A 70 9.58 1.31 -10.20
C THR A 70 10.95 1.96 -10.43
N ARG A 71 11.76 1.43 -11.34
CA ARG A 71 13.07 2.00 -11.69
C ARG A 71 12.96 3.31 -12.47
N GLY A 72 11.90 3.44 -13.25
CA GLY A 72 11.61 4.63 -14.05
C GLY A 72 11.01 5.81 -13.28
N GLY A 73 10.77 5.66 -11.98
CA GLY A 73 10.24 6.74 -11.15
C GLY A 73 8.73 6.95 -11.25
N ALA A 74 7.96 5.94 -11.67
CA ALA A 74 6.49 6.01 -11.73
C ALA A 74 5.86 6.19 -10.35
N PHE A 75 6.55 5.77 -9.29
CA PHE A 75 6.09 5.85 -7.91
C PHE A 75 7.12 6.57 -7.03
N SER A 76 6.65 7.35 -6.06
CA SER A 76 7.46 7.91 -4.99
C SER A 76 7.56 6.90 -3.85
N TRP A 77 8.66 6.16 -3.78
CA TRP A 77 8.91 5.21 -2.71
C TRP A 77 9.47 5.93 -1.48
N LEU A 78 8.68 6.00 -0.43
CA LEU A 78 9.03 6.71 0.80
C LEU A 78 9.85 5.80 1.72
N PRO A 79 11.02 6.26 2.20
CA PRO A 79 11.91 5.41 2.98
C PRO A 79 11.33 5.03 4.35
N LEU A 80 11.70 3.85 4.83
CA LEU A 80 11.46 3.43 6.22
C LEU A 80 12.52 4.07 7.11
N SER A 81 12.34 5.35 7.41
CA SER A 81 13.24 6.12 8.26
C SER A 81 13.07 5.76 9.74
N GLU A 82 14.01 6.20 10.58
CA GLU A 82 13.91 6.06 12.03
C GLU A 82 12.59 6.64 12.57
N ARG A 83 12.19 7.81 12.07
CA ARG A 83 10.91 8.45 12.45
C ARG A 83 9.68 7.59 12.16
N VAL A 84 9.72 6.80 11.11
CA VAL A 84 8.63 5.88 10.78
C VAL A 84 8.51 4.80 11.86
N PHE A 85 9.62 4.22 12.30
CA PHE A 85 9.64 3.23 13.39
C PHE A 85 9.23 3.85 14.72
N GLU A 86 9.76 5.03 15.07
CA GLU A 86 9.40 5.77 16.27
C GLU A 86 7.89 6.07 16.31
N ARG A 87 7.29 6.39 15.18
CA ARG A 87 5.83 6.60 15.10
C ARG A 87 5.06 5.33 15.45
N ALA A 88 5.44 4.18 14.91
CA ALA A 88 4.83 2.91 15.25
C ALA A 88 5.00 2.58 16.73
N GLU A 89 6.19 2.76 17.27
CA GLU A 89 6.50 2.57 18.71
C GLU A 89 5.67 3.49 19.60
N PHE A 90 5.37 4.69 19.15
CA PHE A 90 4.52 5.64 19.86
C PHE A 90 3.03 5.25 19.86
N VAL A 91 2.52 4.74 18.72
CA VAL A 91 1.09 4.45 18.57
C VAL A 91 0.69 3.11 19.20
N TYR A 92 1.47 2.05 19.01
CA TYR A 92 1.12 0.71 19.50
C TYR A 92 0.75 0.65 20.98
N PRO A 93 1.47 1.29 21.91
CA PRO A 93 1.13 1.23 23.35
C PRO A 93 -0.26 1.76 23.69
N SER A 94 -0.79 2.69 22.89
CA SER A 94 -2.14 3.25 23.09
C SER A 94 -3.20 2.66 22.18
N LEU A 95 -2.83 1.72 21.31
CA LEU A 95 -3.76 1.09 20.38
C LEU A 95 -4.70 0.16 21.16
N PRO A 96 -6.05 0.30 20.99
CA PRO A 96 -7.01 -0.58 21.67
C PRO A 96 -6.79 -2.06 21.29
N ALA A 97 -6.99 -2.96 22.26
CA ALA A 97 -6.87 -4.40 22.04
C ALA A 97 -7.86 -4.96 20.99
N THR A 98 -8.92 -4.20 20.68
CA THR A 98 -9.90 -4.53 19.65
C THR A 98 -9.40 -4.24 18.23
N ILE A 99 -8.31 -3.48 18.09
CA ILE A 99 -7.67 -3.15 16.81
C ILE A 99 -6.54 -4.14 16.57
N PHE A 100 -6.67 -4.96 15.54
CA PHE A 100 -5.60 -5.84 15.08
C PHE A 100 -4.81 -5.14 13.97
N LEU A 101 -3.55 -4.78 14.27
CA LEU A 101 -2.66 -4.11 13.32
C LEU A 101 -1.38 -4.92 13.16
N ARG A 102 -1.10 -5.37 11.93
CA ARG A 102 0.16 -6.05 11.60
C ARG A 102 1.29 -5.03 11.43
N ALA A 103 2.52 -5.46 11.67
CA ALA A 103 3.70 -4.59 11.60
C ALA A 103 3.86 -3.91 10.22
N ALA A 104 3.67 -4.65 9.13
CA ALA A 104 3.77 -4.09 7.78
C ALA A 104 2.72 -2.98 7.54
N ASP A 105 1.50 -3.15 8.03
CA ASP A 105 0.44 -2.15 7.93
C ASP A 105 0.75 -0.93 8.81
N ALA A 106 1.30 -1.14 10.00
CA ALA A 106 1.77 -0.06 10.87
C ALA A 106 2.85 0.78 10.17
N LEU A 107 3.75 0.15 9.41
CA LEU A 107 4.77 0.87 8.64
C LEU A 107 4.15 1.70 7.51
N HIS A 108 3.09 1.24 6.85
CA HIS A 108 2.37 2.06 5.88
C HIS A 108 1.74 3.29 6.55
N LEU A 109 1.03 3.09 7.65
CA LEU A 109 0.38 4.18 8.39
C LEU A 109 1.40 5.18 8.94
N SER A 110 2.49 4.70 9.54
CA SER A 110 3.57 5.55 10.05
C SER A 110 4.23 6.35 8.93
N THR A 111 4.51 5.72 7.80
CA THR A 111 5.13 6.38 6.64
C THR A 111 4.22 7.48 6.10
N ALA A 112 2.94 7.21 5.90
CA ALA A 112 1.99 8.21 5.45
C ALA A 112 1.89 9.39 6.43
N SER A 113 1.77 9.11 7.72
CA SER A 113 1.69 10.11 8.77
C SER A 113 2.94 11.00 8.83
N GLU A 114 4.14 10.39 8.85
CA GLU A 114 5.40 11.13 8.93
C GLU A 114 5.72 11.97 7.68
N ASN A 115 5.13 11.61 6.54
CA ASN A 115 5.29 12.37 5.29
C ASN A 115 4.16 13.38 5.04
N GLY A 116 3.32 13.66 6.04
CA GLY A 116 2.32 14.72 5.99
C GLY A 116 1.06 14.39 5.18
N PHE A 117 0.82 13.13 4.87
CA PHE A 117 -0.43 12.71 4.25
C PHE A 117 -1.57 12.84 5.27
N ARG A 118 -2.75 13.18 4.77
CA ARG A 118 -3.98 13.23 5.57
C ARG A 118 -4.86 12.01 5.32
N GLU A 119 -4.62 11.33 4.21
CA GLU A 119 -5.44 10.22 3.74
C GLU A 119 -4.53 9.06 3.30
N ILE A 120 -5.02 7.86 3.49
CA ILE A 120 -4.42 6.63 2.99
C ILE A 120 -5.50 5.80 2.30
N HIS A 121 -5.19 5.33 1.09
CA HIS A 121 -6.07 4.47 0.33
C HIS A 121 -5.63 3.02 0.50
N SER A 122 -6.57 2.15 0.83
CA SER A 122 -6.34 0.73 1.04
C SER A 122 -7.61 -0.07 0.77
N ASN A 123 -7.49 -1.38 0.69
CA ASN A 123 -8.61 -2.32 0.78
C ASN A 123 -8.51 -3.18 2.05
N ASP A 124 -7.49 -3.00 2.86
CA ASP A 124 -7.33 -3.77 4.09
C ASP A 124 -8.12 -3.15 5.24
N ALA A 125 -9.19 -3.84 5.67
CA ALA A 125 -10.05 -3.36 6.74
C ALA A 125 -9.29 -3.16 8.07
N LYS A 126 -8.26 -3.96 8.33
CA LYS A 126 -7.44 -3.86 9.55
C LYS A 126 -6.59 -2.60 9.53
N LEU A 127 -5.94 -2.32 8.41
CA LEU A 127 -5.19 -1.08 8.20
C LEU A 127 -6.13 0.12 8.31
N LEU A 128 -7.26 0.10 7.63
CA LEU A 128 -8.23 1.21 7.62
C LEU A 128 -8.79 1.50 9.01
N SER A 129 -9.06 0.48 9.82
CA SER A 129 -9.55 0.67 11.20
C SER A 129 -8.50 1.31 12.13
N ALA A 130 -7.21 1.10 11.86
CA ALA A 130 -6.12 1.67 12.63
C ALA A 130 -5.71 3.08 12.17
N ALA A 131 -6.05 3.47 10.95
CA ALA A 131 -5.63 4.74 10.35
C ALA A 131 -5.89 5.99 11.23
N PRO A 132 -7.06 6.13 11.91
CA PRO A 132 -7.30 7.28 12.77
C PRO A 132 -6.30 7.43 13.92
N HIS A 133 -5.76 6.33 14.43
CA HIS A 133 -4.75 6.34 15.51
C HIS A 133 -3.40 6.90 15.05
N PHE A 134 -3.17 6.97 13.74
CA PHE A 134 -2.00 7.60 13.12
C PHE A 134 -2.31 9.01 12.58
N GLY A 135 -3.48 9.56 12.89
CA GLY A 135 -3.92 10.87 12.41
C GLY A 135 -4.32 10.88 10.94
N LEU A 136 -4.69 9.72 10.39
CA LEU A 136 -5.04 9.55 8.98
C LEU A 136 -6.52 9.22 8.80
N ARG A 137 -7.09 9.66 7.68
CA ARG A 137 -8.36 9.17 7.18
C ARG A 137 -8.12 7.99 6.24
N GLY A 138 -8.61 6.82 6.62
CA GLY A 138 -8.57 5.64 5.76
C GLY A 138 -9.69 5.67 4.73
N LEU A 139 -9.36 5.41 3.48
CA LEU A 139 -10.30 5.39 2.35
C LEU A 139 -10.27 4.01 1.69
N ASN A 140 -11.41 3.31 1.74
CA ASN A 140 -11.55 2.03 1.07
C ASN A 140 -11.77 2.23 -0.43
N VAL A 141 -10.97 1.57 -1.25
CA VAL A 141 -11.04 1.71 -2.72
C VAL A 141 -12.17 0.90 -3.36
N ILE A 142 -12.80 0.01 -2.62
CA ILE A 142 -13.93 -0.80 -3.10
C ILE A 142 -15.28 -0.10 -2.86
N ASP A 143 -15.39 0.73 -1.82
CA ASP A 143 -16.61 1.40 -1.41
C ASP A 143 -16.91 2.67 -2.20
#